data_af468f16fad84c5dbb8de170f5557900
#
_entry.id   af468f16fad84c5dbb8de170f5557900
#
_cell.length_a   1.000
_cell.length_b   1.000
_cell.length_c   1.000
_cell.angle_alpha   90.00
_cell.angle_beta   90.00
_cell.angle_gamma   90.00
#
_symmetry.space_group_name_H-M   'P 1'
#
loop_
_entity.id
_entity.type
_entity.pdbx_description
1 polymer ?
#
loop_
_entity_poly.entity_id
_entity_poly.type
_entity_poly.pdbx_seq_one_letter_code
_entity_poly.pdbx_strand_id
1 'polypeptide(L)'
;VRKVEVGVDVNLAETAPIEVPKDEGVMARLERFVDAQSPATLSPTAFFRYVACPLRFYFHSIARLEADDEISEEVDAPMFGTILHAAVQTLYARIAGEAHPGETLRAMIRTGEVAQAVEAAINENYLQDKHATAEDYSGNLLLVKDIVIRYL
;
A
#
# COMPACT_ATOMS: atom_id res chain seq x y z
N VAL A 1 -50.52 -3.30 -12.61
CA VAL A 1 -49.05 -3.36 -12.47
C VAL A 1 -48.61 -4.65 -13.14
N ARG A 2 -47.84 -4.54 -14.23
CA ARG A 2 -47.36 -5.68 -15.03
C ARG A 2 -46.02 -6.11 -14.43
N LYS A 3 -45.94 -7.31 -13.83
CA LYS A 3 -44.65 -7.90 -13.42
C LYS A 3 -43.87 -8.28 -14.68
N VAL A 4 -42.67 -7.73 -14.84
CA VAL A 4 -41.70 -8.17 -15.84
C VAL A 4 -40.66 -9.00 -15.11
N GLU A 5 -40.57 -10.29 -15.40
CA GLU A 5 -39.47 -11.14 -14.97
C GLU A 5 -38.33 -10.95 -15.98
N VAL A 6 -37.21 -10.46 -15.50
CA VAL A 6 -35.96 -10.38 -16.27
C VAL A 6 -35.14 -11.61 -15.90
N GLY A 7 -35.12 -12.61 -16.76
CA GLY A 7 -34.20 -13.73 -16.66
C GLY A 7 -32.85 -13.36 -17.27
N VAL A 8 -31.78 -13.44 -16.51
CA VAL A 8 -30.42 -13.36 -17.02
C VAL A 8 -29.91 -14.79 -17.21
N ASP A 9 -29.81 -15.21 -18.46
CA ASP A 9 -29.12 -16.47 -18.81
C ASP A 9 -27.61 -16.24 -18.65
N VAL A 10 -27.07 -16.67 -17.52
CA VAL A 10 -25.62 -16.72 -17.33
C VAL A 10 -25.11 -18.01 -17.95
N ASN A 11 -24.59 -17.94 -19.16
CA ASN A 11 -23.91 -19.06 -19.79
C ASN A 11 -22.55 -19.24 -19.08
N LEU A 12 -22.53 -20.10 -18.05
CA LEU A 12 -21.29 -20.55 -17.42
C LEU A 12 -20.61 -21.52 -18.40
N ALA A 13 -19.94 -21.00 -19.41
CA ALA A 13 -19.01 -21.80 -20.18
C ALA A 13 -18.00 -22.42 -19.19
N GLU A 14 -17.86 -23.76 -19.22
CA GLU A 14 -16.82 -24.43 -18.46
C GLU A 14 -15.48 -23.85 -18.89
N THR A 15 -14.92 -22.96 -18.04
CA THR A 15 -13.60 -22.43 -18.28
C THR A 15 -12.59 -23.55 -18.04
N ALA A 16 -11.78 -23.85 -19.04
CA ALA A 16 -10.68 -24.81 -18.88
C ALA A 16 -9.81 -24.40 -17.66
N PRO A 17 -9.36 -25.37 -16.87
CA PRO A 17 -8.50 -25.06 -15.73
C PRO A 17 -7.23 -24.35 -16.21
N ILE A 18 -6.82 -23.32 -15.44
CA ILE A 18 -5.57 -22.61 -15.73
C ILE A 18 -4.42 -23.52 -15.28
N GLU A 19 -3.65 -24.00 -16.27
CA GLU A 19 -2.48 -24.84 -16.03
C GLU A 19 -1.21 -24.08 -16.41
N VAL A 20 -0.20 -24.11 -15.54
CA VAL A 20 1.12 -23.55 -15.80
C VAL A 20 2.13 -24.69 -15.88
N PRO A 21 2.67 -25.00 -17.07
CA PRO A 21 3.69 -26.03 -17.21
C PRO A 21 4.97 -25.61 -16.49
N LYS A 22 5.61 -26.56 -15.81
CA LYS A 22 6.91 -26.36 -15.20
C LYS A 22 8.02 -26.56 -16.25
N ASP A 23 8.07 -25.63 -17.19
CA ASP A 23 9.14 -25.58 -18.20
C ASP A 23 10.49 -25.15 -17.60
N GLU A 24 11.53 -25.15 -18.42
CA GLU A 24 12.89 -24.74 -17.99
C GLU A 24 12.92 -23.32 -17.41
N GLY A 25 12.14 -22.40 -17.97
CA GLY A 25 12.08 -21.02 -17.52
C GLY A 25 11.44 -20.88 -16.13
N VAL A 26 10.36 -21.63 -15.90
CA VAL A 26 9.69 -21.68 -14.58
C VAL A 26 10.59 -22.37 -13.55
N MET A 27 11.24 -23.47 -13.93
CA MET A 27 12.14 -24.20 -13.04
C MET A 27 13.35 -23.37 -12.65
N ALA A 28 14.00 -22.69 -13.59
CA ALA A 28 15.12 -21.80 -13.30
C ALA A 28 14.77 -20.65 -12.33
N ARG A 29 13.52 -20.13 -12.41
CA ARG A 29 13.04 -19.13 -11.47
C ARG A 29 12.76 -19.72 -10.08
N LEU A 30 12.29 -20.96 -9.99
CA LEU A 30 12.04 -21.66 -8.73
C LEU A 30 13.36 -22.05 -8.03
N GLU A 31 14.35 -22.50 -8.78
CA GLU A 31 15.67 -22.91 -8.26
C GLU A 31 16.36 -21.76 -7.53
N ARG A 32 16.12 -20.52 -7.91
CA ARG A 32 16.68 -19.34 -7.22
C ARG A 32 16.26 -19.26 -5.74
N PHE A 33 15.17 -19.87 -5.33
CA PHE A 33 14.73 -19.87 -3.92
C PHE A 33 15.40 -20.97 -3.08
N VAL A 34 16.01 -21.96 -3.72
CA VAL A 34 16.71 -23.07 -3.04
C VAL A 34 18.22 -23.00 -3.21
N ASP A 35 18.72 -22.19 -4.11
CA ASP A 35 20.13 -21.95 -4.31
C ASP A 35 20.70 -21.11 -3.15
N ALA A 36 21.63 -21.68 -2.38
CA ALA A 36 22.26 -21.03 -1.24
C ALA A 36 23.10 -19.79 -1.62
N GLN A 37 23.48 -19.63 -2.88
CA GLN A 37 24.23 -18.48 -3.40
C GLN A 37 23.31 -17.39 -3.97
N SER A 38 22.03 -17.68 -4.11
CA SER A 38 21.05 -16.71 -4.63
C SER A 38 20.65 -15.71 -3.54
N PRO A 39 20.53 -14.41 -3.87
CA PRO A 39 19.96 -13.43 -2.95
C PRO A 39 18.43 -13.59 -2.77
N ALA A 40 17.78 -14.44 -3.57
CA ALA A 40 16.34 -14.66 -3.50
C ALA A 40 16.02 -15.58 -2.32
N THR A 41 15.24 -15.07 -1.36
CA THR A 41 14.77 -15.83 -0.22
C THR A 41 13.27 -16.06 -0.28
N LEU A 42 12.83 -17.25 0.14
CA LEU A 42 11.40 -17.51 0.27
C LEU A 42 10.89 -16.90 1.58
N SER A 43 10.15 -15.79 1.47
CA SER A 43 9.56 -15.17 2.66
C SER A 43 8.44 -16.03 3.25
N PRO A 44 8.14 -15.91 4.57
CA PRO A 44 7.00 -16.60 5.18
C PRO A 44 5.68 -16.32 4.44
N THR A 45 5.47 -15.09 3.99
CA THR A 45 4.28 -14.69 3.21
C THR A 45 4.20 -15.42 1.88
N ALA A 46 5.33 -15.57 1.18
CA ALA A 46 5.38 -16.31 -0.08
C ALA A 46 5.10 -17.82 0.14
N PHE A 47 5.62 -18.39 1.23
CA PHE A 47 5.33 -19.76 1.62
C PHE A 47 3.85 -19.98 1.93
N PHE A 48 3.23 -19.13 2.75
CA PHE A 48 1.79 -19.20 3.03
C PHE A 48 0.95 -19.03 1.77
N ARG A 49 1.39 -18.18 0.85
CA ARG A 49 0.72 -17.99 -0.44
C ARG A 49 0.76 -19.27 -1.29
N TYR A 50 1.88 -20.00 -1.27
CA TYR A 50 2.03 -21.29 -1.94
C TYR A 50 1.10 -22.36 -1.33
N VAL A 51 1.05 -22.46 -0.01
CA VAL A 51 0.19 -23.42 0.71
C VAL A 51 -1.28 -23.13 0.44
N ALA A 52 -1.67 -21.87 0.40
CA ALA A 52 -3.05 -21.46 0.14
C ALA A 52 -3.48 -21.72 -1.32
N CYS A 53 -2.62 -21.39 -2.29
CA CYS A 53 -2.88 -21.60 -3.72
C CYS A 53 -1.57 -21.55 -4.52
N PRO A 54 -1.08 -22.67 -5.07
CA PRO A 54 0.14 -22.71 -5.88
C PRO A 54 0.12 -21.79 -7.08
N LEU A 55 -1.04 -21.63 -7.71
CA LEU A 55 -1.21 -20.73 -8.86
C LEU A 55 -1.04 -19.24 -8.47
N ARG A 56 -1.58 -18.85 -7.29
CA ARG A 56 -1.39 -17.51 -6.75
C ARG A 56 0.08 -17.23 -6.41
N PHE A 57 0.76 -18.23 -5.88
CA PHE A 57 2.21 -18.15 -5.63
C PHE A 57 2.97 -17.96 -6.94
N TYR A 58 2.63 -18.75 -7.98
CA TYR A 58 3.26 -18.63 -9.28
C TYR A 58 3.11 -17.22 -9.84
N PHE A 59 1.89 -16.72 -9.97
CA PHE A 59 1.67 -15.41 -10.56
C PHE A 59 2.37 -14.30 -9.80
N HIS A 60 2.28 -14.29 -8.48
CA HIS A 60 2.86 -13.23 -7.67
C HIS A 60 4.39 -13.35 -7.50
N SER A 61 4.90 -14.56 -7.18
CA SER A 61 6.30 -14.73 -6.75
C SER A 61 7.23 -15.15 -7.87
N ILE A 62 6.72 -15.86 -8.89
CA ILE A 62 7.50 -16.38 -9.99
C ILE A 62 7.34 -15.52 -11.25
N ALA A 63 6.11 -15.30 -11.68
CA ALA A 63 5.80 -14.47 -12.84
C ALA A 63 5.88 -12.96 -12.54
N ARG A 64 5.80 -12.57 -11.24
CA ARG A 64 5.80 -11.18 -10.78
C ARG A 64 4.72 -10.33 -11.47
N LEU A 65 3.55 -10.94 -11.62
CA LEU A 65 2.37 -10.19 -12.06
C LEU A 65 1.87 -9.39 -10.86
N GLU A 66 1.97 -8.10 -10.98
CA GLU A 66 1.33 -7.15 -10.07
C GLU A 66 -0.02 -6.79 -10.67
N ALA A 67 -1.04 -6.70 -9.83
CA ALA A 67 -2.28 -6.08 -10.27
C ALA A 67 -1.98 -4.60 -10.53
N ASP A 68 -2.58 -4.04 -11.57
CA ASP A 68 -2.52 -2.59 -11.75
C ASP A 68 -3.03 -1.95 -10.46
N ASP A 69 -2.27 -1.03 -9.90
CA ASP A 69 -2.72 -0.25 -8.76
C ASP A 69 -3.98 0.50 -9.20
N GLU A 70 -5.14 0.08 -8.69
CA GLU A 70 -6.34 0.90 -8.82
C GLU A 70 -6.02 2.23 -8.15
N ILE A 71 -5.97 3.29 -8.96
CA ILE A 71 -5.84 4.65 -8.44
C ILE A 71 -7.09 4.90 -7.61
N SER A 72 -6.99 4.62 -6.30
CA SER A 72 -8.06 4.93 -5.37
C SER A 72 -8.14 6.44 -5.24
N GLU A 73 -9.25 7.02 -5.65
CA GLU A 73 -9.54 8.45 -5.40
C GLU A 73 -9.72 8.75 -3.90
N GLU A 74 -9.76 7.70 -3.09
CA GLU A 74 -9.90 7.78 -1.63
C GLU A 74 -8.66 7.24 -0.93
N VAL A 75 -8.29 7.89 0.18
CA VAL A 75 -7.21 7.41 1.05
C VAL A 75 -7.72 6.18 1.81
N ASP A 76 -7.23 5.01 1.45
CA ASP A 76 -7.53 3.76 2.13
C ASP A 76 -6.76 3.63 3.48
N ALA A 77 -7.09 2.61 4.26
CA ALA A 77 -6.46 2.41 5.57
C ALA A 77 -4.92 2.18 5.51
N PRO A 78 -4.37 1.42 4.55
CA PRO A 78 -2.92 1.32 4.35
C PRO A 78 -2.26 2.67 4.03
N MET A 79 -2.84 3.46 3.14
CA MET A 79 -2.32 4.78 2.75
C MET A 79 -2.39 5.76 3.93
N PHE A 80 -3.50 5.76 4.70
CA PHE A 80 -3.61 6.52 5.93
C PHE A 80 -2.45 6.19 6.90
N GLY A 81 -2.17 4.89 7.09
CA GLY A 81 -1.05 4.43 7.91
C GLY A 81 0.29 4.94 7.38
N THR A 82 0.51 4.89 6.07
CA THR A 82 1.74 5.39 5.43
C THR A 82 1.94 6.89 5.68
N ILE A 83 0.90 7.71 5.49
CA ILE A 83 0.94 9.16 5.76
C ILE A 83 1.25 9.43 7.23
N LEU A 84 0.55 8.75 8.15
CA LEU A 84 0.76 8.91 9.59
C LEU A 84 2.21 8.57 9.97
N HIS A 85 2.73 7.43 9.52
CA HIS A 85 4.10 7.02 9.81
C HIS A 85 5.14 7.98 9.24
N ALA A 86 4.98 8.47 8.02
CA ALA A 86 5.89 9.43 7.41
C ALA A 86 5.91 10.76 8.16
N ALA A 87 4.74 11.28 8.58
CA ALA A 87 4.65 12.48 9.39
C ALA A 87 5.32 12.31 10.76
N VAL A 88 5.04 11.19 11.45
CA VAL A 88 5.68 10.84 12.74
C VAL A 88 7.19 10.76 12.57
N GLN A 89 7.68 10.06 11.56
CA GLN A 89 9.12 9.93 11.31
C GLN A 89 9.79 11.29 11.12
N THR A 90 9.16 12.19 10.37
CA THR A 90 9.67 13.54 10.14
C THR A 90 9.76 14.34 11.45
N LEU A 91 8.72 14.28 12.30
CA LEU A 91 8.70 14.98 13.59
C LEU A 91 9.73 14.40 14.57
N TYR A 92 9.78 13.07 14.68
CA TYR A 92 10.71 12.42 15.62
C TYR A 92 12.17 12.56 15.19
N ALA A 93 12.46 12.62 13.89
CA ALA A 93 13.82 12.91 13.41
C ALA A 93 14.34 14.26 13.89
N ARG A 94 13.47 15.25 14.09
CA ARG A 94 13.84 16.59 14.59
C ARG A 94 14.14 16.62 16.08
N ILE A 95 13.48 15.76 16.86
CA ILE A 95 13.66 15.72 18.33
C ILE A 95 14.60 14.59 18.78
N ALA A 96 15.14 13.80 17.85
CA ALA A 96 16.10 12.75 18.14
C ALA A 96 17.38 13.34 18.74
N GLY A 97 17.71 12.91 19.95
CA GLY A 97 18.89 13.40 20.69
C GLY A 97 18.66 14.67 21.54
N GLU A 98 17.45 15.21 21.57
CA GLU A 98 17.12 16.34 22.45
C GLU A 98 16.97 15.92 23.90
N ALA A 99 17.36 16.82 24.81
CA ALA A 99 17.26 16.59 26.26
C ALA A 99 15.81 16.61 26.76
N HIS A 100 14.96 17.43 26.13
CA HIS A 100 13.56 17.66 26.50
C HIS A 100 12.61 17.50 25.31
N PRO A 101 12.52 16.29 24.71
CA PRO A 101 11.76 16.08 23.46
C PRO A 101 10.27 16.42 23.60
N GLY A 102 9.69 16.25 24.79
CA GLY A 102 8.28 16.58 25.02
C GLY A 102 7.96 18.06 24.98
N GLU A 103 8.90 18.94 25.35
CA GLU A 103 8.72 20.40 25.25
C GLU A 103 8.84 20.86 23.81
N THR A 104 9.81 20.34 23.09
CA THR A 104 10.00 20.60 21.66
C THR A 104 8.78 20.15 20.87
N LEU A 105 8.25 18.97 21.14
CA LEU A 105 7.05 18.48 20.47
C LEU A 105 5.83 19.39 20.71
N ARG A 106 5.62 19.85 21.96
CA ARG A 106 4.55 20.81 22.28
C ARG A 106 4.75 22.15 21.57
N ALA A 107 5.99 22.58 21.36
CA ALA A 107 6.30 23.77 20.59
C ALA A 107 5.94 23.60 19.13
N MET A 108 6.28 22.46 18.51
CA MET A 108 5.96 22.11 17.11
C MET A 108 4.44 22.11 16.85
N ILE A 109 3.64 21.65 17.82
CA ILE A 109 2.17 21.70 17.73
C ILE A 109 1.71 23.17 17.64
N ARG A 110 2.26 24.05 18.49
CA ARG A 110 1.87 25.47 18.52
C ARG A 110 2.35 26.27 17.33
N THR A 111 3.48 25.92 16.74
CA THR A 111 4.06 26.60 15.57
C THR A 111 3.48 26.11 14.24
N GLY A 112 2.66 25.07 14.25
CA GLY A 112 2.07 24.48 13.03
C GLY A 112 3.02 23.53 12.29
N GLU A 113 4.16 23.19 12.85
CA GLU A 113 5.12 22.27 12.24
C GLU A 113 4.56 20.87 12.08
N VAL A 114 3.65 20.45 12.97
CA VAL A 114 2.92 19.17 12.84
C VAL A 114 2.08 19.17 11.57
N ALA A 115 1.35 20.25 11.30
CA ALA A 115 0.54 20.37 10.09
C ALA A 115 1.41 20.33 8.83
N GLN A 116 2.55 21.01 8.84
CA GLN A 116 3.51 21.00 7.73
C GLN A 116 4.10 19.59 7.49
N ALA A 117 4.41 18.84 8.55
CA ALA A 117 4.90 17.48 8.42
C ALA A 117 3.85 16.54 7.81
N VAL A 118 2.56 16.71 8.19
CA VAL A 118 1.45 15.96 7.62
C VAL A 118 1.23 16.32 6.15
N GLU A 119 1.25 17.60 5.78
CA GLU A 119 1.14 18.06 4.39
C GLU A 119 2.28 17.49 3.54
N ALA A 120 3.52 17.55 4.02
CA ALA A 120 4.65 16.96 3.31
C ALA A 120 4.48 15.44 3.10
N ALA A 121 4.00 14.73 4.12
CA ALA A 121 3.73 13.30 4.03
C ALA A 121 2.62 12.96 3.01
N ILE A 122 1.55 13.76 2.96
CA ILE A 122 0.47 13.62 1.97
C ILE A 122 1.02 13.86 0.56
N ASN A 123 1.73 14.96 0.37
CA ASN A 123 2.27 15.36 -0.93
C ASN A 123 3.25 14.32 -1.50
N GLU A 124 4.09 13.75 -0.64
CA GLU A 124 5.09 12.77 -1.06
C GLU A 124 4.51 11.37 -1.30
N ASN A 125 3.60 10.90 -0.44
CA ASN A 125 3.16 9.51 -0.47
C ASN A 125 1.83 9.29 -1.21
N TYR A 126 0.95 10.30 -1.26
CA TYR A 126 -0.36 10.16 -1.90
C TYR A 126 -0.43 10.92 -3.22
N LEU A 127 -0.16 12.23 -3.22
CA LEU A 127 -0.22 13.04 -4.44
C LEU A 127 0.99 12.84 -5.36
N GLN A 128 2.11 12.36 -4.82
CA GLN A 128 3.39 12.24 -5.52
C GLN A 128 3.85 13.56 -6.15
N ASP A 129 3.38 14.67 -5.60
CA ASP A 129 3.74 16.04 -5.99
C ASP A 129 4.18 16.84 -4.76
N LYS A 130 5.47 17.11 -4.66
CA LYS A 130 6.06 17.87 -3.54
C LYS A 130 5.67 19.34 -3.51
N HIS A 131 5.08 19.85 -4.57
CA HIS A 131 4.67 21.25 -4.71
C HIS A 131 3.18 21.45 -4.54
N ALA A 132 2.41 20.37 -4.32
CA ALA A 132 0.98 20.46 -4.07
C ALA A 132 0.70 21.32 -2.83
N THR A 133 -0.36 22.11 -2.91
CA THR A 133 -0.83 23.01 -1.86
C THR A 133 -2.17 22.53 -1.29
N ALA A 134 -2.62 23.13 -0.20
CA ALA A 134 -3.91 22.78 0.38
C ALA A 134 -5.11 23.00 -0.60
N GLU A 135 -4.93 23.82 -1.64
CA GLU A 135 -5.94 24.06 -2.67
C GLU A 135 -6.11 22.82 -3.61
N ASP A 136 -5.09 21.99 -3.71
CA ASP A 136 -5.09 20.77 -4.52
C ASP A 136 -5.74 19.59 -3.79
N TYR A 137 -6.10 19.77 -2.51
CA TYR A 137 -6.65 18.69 -1.69
C TYR A 137 -8.16 18.54 -1.90
N SER A 138 -8.61 17.32 -2.22
CA SER A 138 -10.03 16.97 -2.22
C SER A 138 -10.63 17.04 -0.81
N GLY A 139 -11.95 17.10 -0.71
CA GLY A 139 -12.64 17.16 0.59
C GLY A 139 -12.30 15.98 1.51
N ASN A 140 -12.15 14.77 0.96
CA ASN A 140 -11.75 13.57 1.72
C ASN A 140 -10.31 13.69 2.22
N LEU A 141 -9.40 14.20 1.40
CA LEU A 141 -8.00 14.39 1.76
C LEU A 141 -7.83 15.45 2.87
N LEU A 142 -8.65 16.50 2.86
CA LEU A 142 -8.70 17.48 3.95
C LEU A 142 -9.12 16.86 5.27
N LEU A 143 -10.11 15.94 5.26
CA LEU A 143 -10.50 15.20 6.45
C LEU A 143 -9.38 14.30 6.97
N VAL A 144 -8.70 13.59 6.07
CA VAL A 144 -7.54 12.75 6.43
C VAL A 144 -6.44 13.58 7.08
N LYS A 145 -6.10 14.73 6.49
CA LYS A 145 -5.15 15.68 7.06
C LYS A 145 -5.53 16.09 8.49
N ASP A 146 -6.76 16.51 8.69
CA ASP A 146 -7.24 16.94 10.00
C ASP A 146 -7.22 15.83 11.04
N ILE A 147 -7.59 14.62 10.62
CA ILE A 147 -7.55 13.42 11.48
C ILE A 147 -6.12 13.11 11.88
N VAL A 148 -5.18 13.06 10.92
CA VAL A 148 -3.77 12.76 11.22
C VAL A 148 -3.16 13.81 12.15
N ILE A 149 -3.43 15.11 11.94
CA ILE A 149 -2.97 16.18 12.83
C ILE A 149 -3.48 15.99 14.26
N ARG A 150 -4.71 15.51 14.43
CA ARG A 150 -5.30 15.26 15.76
C ARG A 150 -4.73 14.02 16.45
N TYR A 151 -4.24 13.05 15.69
CA TYR A 151 -3.57 11.86 16.23
C TYR A 151 -2.15 12.16 16.72
N LEU A 152 -1.51 13.19 16.19
CA LEU A 152 -0.15 13.64 16.53
C LEU A 152 -0.15 14.73 17.60
#